data_26ccc60acd09c54d02c3d8ba07000d75
#
_entry.id   26ccc60acd09c54d02c3d8ba07000d75
#
_cell.length_a   1.000
_cell.length_b   1.000
_cell.length_c   1.000
_cell.angle_alpha   90.00
_cell.angle_beta   90.00
_cell.angle_gamma   90.00
#
_symmetry.space_group_name_H-M   'P 1'
#
loop_
_entity.id
_entity.type
_entity.pdbx_description
1 polymer ?
#
loop_
_entity_poly.entity_id
_entity_poly.type
_entity_poly.pdbx_seq_one_letter_code
_entity_poly.pdbx_strand_id
1 'polypeptide(L)'
;MNNKEDSFSERLKKGSFFLLIKPEDNIYLNTSIRNSLFEELESLVKLGLKNLEISWSNNENWLDFVSDIKIKYPRINLGSASIVNQQSIEDSLKVGLNFSMMKFWDKDLFSYAKAKNYLLIPGIKNLKELEEANNLSCKIIKVYPIKSKDNSIDIINYKNIDFIAAGGLSIDDVEDYKSIGYKSIVIGDKGIKNQKFDPKIYEWLKNNKNN
;
A
#
# COMPACT_ATOMS: atom_id res chain seq x y z
N MET A 1 -10.39 -0.44 17.85
CA MET A 1 -9.30 -0.66 16.87
C MET A 1 -9.36 -2.03 16.21
N ASN A 2 -9.63 -3.09 16.96
CA ASN A 2 -9.68 -4.47 16.40
C ASN A 2 -10.50 -4.61 15.11
N ASN A 3 -11.62 -3.90 14.99
CA ASN A 3 -12.52 -4.06 13.83
C ASN A 3 -11.93 -3.54 12.48
N LYS A 4 -11.06 -2.52 12.50
CA LYS A 4 -10.44 -1.97 11.27
C LYS A 4 -9.29 -2.84 10.77
N GLU A 5 -8.43 -3.31 11.68
CA GLU A 5 -7.33 -4.21 11.36
C GLU A 5 -7.86 -5.56 10.86
N ASP A 6 -8.85 -6.14 11.55
CA ASP A 6 -9.45 -7.40 11.15
C ASP A 6 -10.12 -7.30 9.76
N SER A 7 -10.86 -6.20 9.50
CA SER A 7 -11.44 -5.92 8.17
C SER A 7 -10.37 -5.73 7.09
N PHE A 8 -9.24 -5.12 7.43
CA PHE A 8 -8.13 -4.95 6.49
C PHE A 8 -7.40 -6.27 6.22
N SER A 9 -7.16 -7.09 7.24
CA SER A 9 -6.60 -8.44 7.10
C SER A 9 -7.43 -9.31 6.16
N GLU A 10 -8.76 -9.24 6.25
CA GLU A 10 -9.65 -9.93 5.29
C GLU A 10 -9.49 -9.40 3.85
N ARG A 11 -9.24 -8.11 3.67
CA ARG A 11 -8.95 -7.52 2.35
C ARG A 11 -7.59 -7.95 1.81
N LEU A 12 -6.58 -8.11 2.68
CA LEU A 12 -5.27 -8.64 2.30
C LEU A 12 -5.38 -10.05 1.71
N LYS A 13 -6.23 -10.90 2.29
CA LYS A 13 -6.47 -12.26 1.77
C LYS A 13 -7.06 -12.26 0.36
N LYS A 14 -7.85 -11.25 0.02
CA LYS A 14 -8.52 -11.11 -1.30
C LYS A 14 -7.68 -10.40 -2.35
N GLY A 15 -6.60 -9.70 -1.95
CA GLY A 15 -5.77 -8.91 -2.85
C GLY A 15 -4.30 -9.24 -2.67
N SER A 16 -3.71 -9.97 -3.61
CA SER A 16 -2.35 -10.48 -3.50
C SER A 16 -1.28 -9.40 -3.57
N PHE A 17 -1.61 -8.21 -4.04
CA PHE A 17 -0.67 -7.08 -4.10
C PHE A 17 -1.38 -5.72 -3.96
N PHE A 18 -0.59 -4.72 -3.59
CA PHE A 18 -0.90 -3.29 -3.69
C PHE A 18 -0.17 -2.72 -4.88
N LEU A 19 -0.86 -1.95 -5.70
CA LEU A 19 -0.22 -1.13 -6.70
C LEU A 19 0.08 0.24 -6.07
N LEU A 20 1.34 0.66 -6.09
CA LEU A 20 1.76 1.96 -5.56
C LEU A 20 2.03 2.93 -6.68
N ILE A 21 1.28 4.02 -6.72
CA ILE A 21 1.52 5.17 -7.59
C ILE A 21 2.27 6.23 -6.80
N LYS A 22 3.36 6.72 -7.39
CA LYS A 22 4.12 7.88 -6.89
C LYS A 22 3.86 9.04 -7.85
N PRO A 23 2.91 9.92 -7.55
CA PRO A 23 2.59 11.02 -8.44
C PRO A 23 3.79 11.96 -8.60
N GLU A 24 4.13 12.29 -9.84
CA GLU A 24 5.05 13.36 -10.18
C GLU A 24 4.26 14.68 -10.34
N ASP A 25 4.92 15.82 -10.23
CA ASP A 25 4.25 17.13 -10.31
C ASP A 25 3.46 17.33 -11.61
N ASN A 26 3.91 16.75 -12.71
CA ASN A 26 3.20 16.82 -14.00
C ASN A 26 1.80 16.14 -13.97
N ILE A 27 1.58 15.15 -13.13
CA ILE A 27 0.25 14.50 -12.96
C ILE A 27 -0.76 15.48 -12.36
N TYR A 28 -0.31 16.36 -11.46
CA TYR A 28 -1.19 17.34 -10.85
C TYR A 28 -1.55 18.48 -11.79
N LEU A 29 -0.63 18.89 -12.66
CA LEU A 29 -0.73 20.08 -13.49
C LEU A 29 -1.23 19.80 -14.90
N ASN A 30 -1.06 18.59 -15.42
CA ASN A 30 -1.39 18.22 -16.79
C ASN A 30 -2.58 17.26 -16.85
N THR A 31 -3.73 17.78 -17.23
CA THR A 31 -4.98 17.02 -17.34
C THR A 31 -4.88 15.84 -18.32
N SER A 32 -4.10 15.95 -19.40
CA SER A 32 -3.94 14.84 -20.36
C SER A 32 -3.17 13.68 -19.74
N ILE A 33 -2.07 13.96 -19.01
CA ILE A 33 -1.28 12.95 -18.30
C ILE A 33 -2.15 12.29 -17.23
N ARG A 34 -2.91 13.08 -16.47
CA ARG A 34 -3.83 12.59 -15.44
C ARG A 34 -4.92 11.71 -16.01
N ASN A 35 -5.53 12.10 -17.13
CA ASN A 35 -6.54 11.29 -17.80
C ASN A 35 -5.98 9.97 -18.32
N SER A 36 -4.78 9.98 -18.91
CA SER A 36 -4.11 8.75 -19.35
C SER A 36 -3.89 7.77 -18.18
N LEU A 37 -3.43 8.25 -17.03
CA LEU A 37 -3.30 7.42 -15.84
C LEU A 37 -4.65 6.85 -15.38
N PHE A 38 -5.71 7.65 -15.44
CA PHE A 38 -7.06 7.21 -15.05
C PHE A 38 -7.63 6.15 -16.01
N GLU A 39 -7.37 6.25 -17.30
CA GLU A 39 -7.76 5.22 -18.28
C GLU A 39 -7.04 3.88 -18.03
N GLU A 40 -5.75 3.95 -17.75
CA GLU A 40 -4.94 2.78 -17.36
C GLU A 40 -5.48 2.14 -16.06
N LEU A 41 -5.74 2.96 -15.01
CA LEU A 41 -6.33 2.50 -13.75
C LEU A 41 -7.70 1.87 -13.96
N GLU A 42 -8.56 2.48 -14.77
CA GLU A 42 -9.89 1.94 -15.09
C GLU A 42 -9.80 0.54 -15.69
N SER A 43 -8.83 0.34 -16.58
CA SER A 43 -8.57 -0.96 -17.19
C SER A 43 -8.16 -2.02 -16.15
N LEU A 44 -7.28 -1.67 -15.21
CA LEU A 44 -6.87 -2.57 -14.13
C LEU A 44 -8.02 -2.86 -13.14
N VAL A 45 -8.83 -1.85 -12.83
CA VAL A 45 -10.01 -2.02 -11.95
C VAL A 45 -11.03 -2.96 -12.57
N LYS A 46 -11.30 -2.84 -13.87
CA LYS A 46 -12.17 -3.77 -14.61
C LYS A 46 -11.64 -5.21 -14.62
N LEU A 47 -10.33 -5.38 -14.55
CA LEU A 47 -9.67 -6.68 -14.43
C LEU A 47 -9.62 -7.22 -13.00
N GLY A 48 -9.98 -6.41 -12.00
CA GLY A 48 -10.07 -6.86 -10.61
C GLY A 48 -8.97 -6.35 -9.68
N LEU A 49 -8.27 -5.27 -10.03
CA LEU A 49 -7.38 -4.58 -9.07
C LEU A 49 -8.16 -4.20 -7.81
N LYS A 50 -7.68 -4.66 -6.65
CA LYS A 50 -8.38 -4.48 -5.36
C LYS A 50 -7.73 -3.44 -4.45
N ASN A 51 -6.39 -3.33 -4.46
CA ASN A 51 -5.65 -2.47 -3.54
C ASN A 51 -4.78 -1.47 -4.29
N LEU A 52 -4.88 -0.21 -3.91
CA LEU A 52 -4.13 0.91 -4.49
C LEU A 52 -3.58 1.80 -3.38
N GLU A 53 -2.33 2.18 -3.50
CA GLU A 53 -1.70 3.19 -2.67
C GLU A 53 -1.25 4.37 -3.52
N ILE A 54 -1.46 5.58 -3.00
CA ILE A 54 -0.90 6.80 -3.56
C ILE A 54 0.17 7.32 -2.60
N SER A 55 1.39 7.46 -3.08
CA SER A 55 2.44 8.06 -2.26
C SER A 55 2.05 9.47 -1.85
N TRP A 56 2.09 9.75 -0.55
CA TRP A 56 1.85 11.10 -0.06
C TRP A 56 2.98 12.03 -0.51
N SER A 57 2.62 13.24 -0.87
CA SER A 57 3.53 14.35 -1.14
C SER A 57 2.94 15.65 -0.56
N ASN A 58 3.80 16.61 -0.24
CA ASN A 58 3.37 17.92 0.23
C ASN A 58 2.93 18.86 -0.92
N ASN A 59 2.48 18.28 -2.04
CA ASN A 59 1.93 19.06 -3.16
C ASN A 59 0.49 19.48 -2.82
N GLU A 60 0.15 20.76 -3.02
CA GLU A 60 -1.17 21.32 -2.73
C GLU A 60 -2.32 20.58 -3.45
N ASN A 61 -2.05 20.03 -4.62
CA ASN A 61 -3.04 19.31 -5.43
C ASN A 61 -3.15 17.80 -5.08
N TRP A 62 -2.39 17.31 -4.08
CA TRP A 62 -2.42 15.90 -3.71
C TRP A 62 -3.81 15.47 -3.21
N LEU A 63 -4.46 16.30 -2.40
CA LEU A 63 -5.80 16.03 -1.85
C LEU A 63 -6.84 15.87 -2.97
N ASP A 64 -6.84 16.78 -3.94
CA ASP A 64 -7.77 16.74 -5.07
C ASP A 64 -7.53 15.52 -5.95
N PHE A 65 -6.26 15.23 -6.24
CA PHE A 65 -5.90 14.06 -7.04
C PHE A 65 -6.38 12.75 -6.40
N VAL A 66 -6.16 12.58 -5.10
CA VAL A 66 -6.57 11.37 -4.38
C VAL A 66 -8.09 11.31 -4.22
N SER A 67 -8.75 12.45 -4.03
CA SER A 67 -10.21 12.53 -3.98
C SER A 67 -10.85 12.09 -5.28
N ASP A 68 -10.31 12.50 -6.43
CA ASP A 68 -10.79 12.07 -7.75
C ASP A 68 -10.67 10.57 -7.95
N ILE A 69 -9.55 9.97 -7.55
CA ILE A 69 -9.37 8.51 -7.60
C ILE A 69 -10.42 7.82 -6.73
N LYS A 70 -10.64 8.32 -5.51
CA LYS A 70 -11.61 7.73 -4.58
C LYS A 70 -13.04 7.81 -5.10
N ILE A 71 -13.43 8.95 -5.68
CA ILE A 71 -14.76 9.15 -6.27
C ILE A 71 -14.95 8.24 -7.49
N LYS A 72 -13.93 8.16 -8.36
CA LYS A 72 -14.01 7.39 -9.60
C LYS A 72 -14.00 5.87 -9.34
N TYR A 73 -13.28 5.42 -8.31
CA TYR A 73 -13.10 3.99 -8.01
C TYR A 73 -13.49 3.64 -6.55
N PRO A 74 -14.76 3.79 -6.15
CA PRO A 74 -15.20 3.69 -4.77
C PRO A 74 -15.05 2.29 -4.16
N ARG A 75 -14.86 1.26 -4.99
CA ARG A 75 -14.69 -0.13 -4.54
C ARG A 75 -13.25 -0.53 -4.30
N ILE A 76 -12.29 0.28 -4.74
CA ILE A 76 -10.86 0.03 -4.47
C ILE A 76 -10.58 0.26 -2.97
N ASN A 77 -9.79 -0.62 -2.41
CA ASN A 77 -9.17 -0.39 -1.12
C ASN A 77 -8.03 0.63 -1.30
N LEU A 78 -8.37 1.91 -1.17
CA LEU A 78 -7.46 3.02 -1.41
C LEU A 78 -6.79 3.45 -0.11
N GLY A 79 -5.48 3.56 -0.13
CA GLY A 79 -4.66 4.07 0.95
C GLY A 79 -3.59 5.04 0.48
N SER A 80 -2.86 5.62 1.42
CA SER A 80 -1.68 6.41 1.14
C SER A 80 -0.41 5.70 1.59
N ALA A 81 0.69 5.93 0.89
CA ALA A 81 2.02 5.43 1.22
C ALA A 81 2.97 6.57 1.57
N SER A 82 4.19 6.22 1.96
CA SER A 82 5.26 7.17 2.26
C SER A 82 4.93 8.12 3.42
N ILE A 83 4.15 7.66 4.39
CA ILE A 83 3.79 8.45 5.58
C ILE A 83 5.04 8.66 6.43
N VAL A 84 5.35 9.94 6.71
CA VAL A 84 6.57 10.35 7.40
C VAL A 84 6.36 11.44 8.47
N ASN A 85 5.14 12.01 8.57
CA ASN A 85 4.81 13.07 9.53
C ASN A 85 3.30 13.13 9.81
N GLN A 86 2.89 13.94 10.77
CA GLN A 86 1.48 14.08 11.16
C GLN A 86 0.62 14.69 10.04
N GLN A 87 1.16 15.64 9.26
CA GLN A 87 0.43 16.24 8.14
C GLN A 87 -0.02 15.18 7.12
N SER A 88 0.84 14.21 6.81
CA SER A 88 0.50 13.13 5.90
C SER A 88 -0.66 12.24 6.41
N ILE A 89 -0.81 12.08 7.72
CA ILE A 89 -1.95 11.40 8.34
C ILE A 89 -3.21 12.27 8.26
N GLU A 90 -3.10 13.57 8.58
CA GLU A 90 -4.24 14.49 8.51
C GLU A 90 -4.80 14.62 7.10
N ASP A 91 -3.94 14.68 6.09
CA ASP A 91 -4.35 14.74 4.68
C ASP A 91 -5.06 13.45 4.27
N SER A 92 -4.54 12.30 4.70
CA SER A 92 -5.16 11.00 4.45
C SER A 92 -6.54 10.88 5.11
N LEU A 93 -6.70 11.43 6.33
CA LEU A 93 -7.97 11.51 7.03
C LEU A 93 -8.95 12.46 6.34
N LYS A 94 -8.50 13.62 5.86
CA LYS A 94 -9.35 14.60 5.14
C LYS A 94 -9.96 13.98 3.88
N VAL A 95 -9.17 13.23 3.11
CA VAL A 95 -9.69 12.50 1.94
C VAL A 95 -10.54 11.29 2.35
N GLY A 96 -10.45 10.85 3.61
CA GLY A 96 -11.15 9.69 4.14
C GLY A 96 -10.61 8.38 3.55
N LEU A 97 -9.29 8.22 3.51
CA LEU A 97 -8.65 6.97 3.11
C LEU A 97 -8.85 5.89 4.15
N ASN A 98 -8.85 4.64 3.70
CA ASN A 98 -9.10 3.48 4.56
C ASN A 98 -7.93 3.16 5.48
N PHE A 99 -6.70 3.42 4.99
CA PHE A 99 -5.44 3.12 5.67
C PHE A 99 -4.31 3.98 5.11
N SER A 100 -3.18 3.95 5.82
CA SER A 100 -1.90 4.46 5.31
C SER A 100 -0.77 3.52 5.67
N MET A 101 0.32 3.56 4.90
CA MET A 101 1.55 2.81 5.21
C MET A 101 2.71 3.76 5.48
N MET A 102 3.34 3.59 6.62
CA MET A 102 4.55 4.31 6.98
C MET A 102 5.69 3.94 6.03
N LYS A 103 6.58 4.92 5.77
CA LYS A 103 7.82 4.61 5.04
C LYS A 103 8.79 3.85 5.95
N PHE A 104 9.02 4.36 7.15
CA PHE A 104 9.89 3.77 8.17
C PHE A 104 9.18 3.79 9.51
N TRP A 105 9.65 2.96 10.44
CA TRP A 105 9.11 2.89 11.78
C TRP A 105 9.30 4.21 12.54
N ASP A 106 8.22 4.72 13.08
CA ASP A 106 8.14 5.87 13.96
C ASP A 106 7.03 5.63 14.98
N LYS A 107 7.41 5.38 16.22
CA LYS A 107 6.51 5.05 17.33
C LYS A 107 5.54 6.20 17.64
N ASP A 108 6.02 7.43 17.59
CA ASP A 108 5.20 8.60 17.95
C ASP A 108 4.17 8.88 16.87
N LEU A 109 4.56 8.75 15.61
CA LEU A 109 3.66 8.86 14.47
C LEU A 109 2.60 7.75 14.49
N PHE A 110 2.99 6.51 14.82
CA PHE A 110 2.04 5.40 14.99
C PHE A 110 1.05 5.68 16.13
N SER A 111 1.54 6.15 17.27
CA SER A 111 0.71 6.50 18.43
C SER A 111 -0.27 7.63 18.10
N TYR A 112 0.18 8.62 17.34
CA TYR A 112 -0.66 9.71 16.85
C TYR A 112 -1.82 9.21 15.98
N ALA A 113 -1.54 8.36 14.99
CA ALA A 113 -2.59 7.76 14.16
C ALA A 113 -3.56 6.91 14.97
N LYS A 114 -3.04 6.16 15.96
CA LYS A 114 -3.84 5.34 16.88
C LYS A 114 -4.80 6.19 17.70
N ALA A 115 -4.35 7.34 18.21
CA ALA A 115 -5.20 8.29 18.93
C ALA A 115 -6.31 8.88 18.05
N LYS A 116 -6.08 9.02 16.76
CA LYS A 116 -7.10 9.44 15.75
C LYS A 116 -8.00 8.29 15.28
N ASN A 117 -7.85 7.09 15.85
CA ASN A 117 -8.53 5.89 15.36
C ASN A 117 -8.34 5.64 13.85
N TYR A 118 -7.13 5.91 13.35
CA TYR A 118 -6.75 5.72 11.96
C TYR A 118 -5.83 4.51 11.79
N LEU A 119 -6.06 3.70 10.75
CA LEU A 119 -5.23 2.55 10.45
C LEU A 119 -3.94 2.99 9.77
N LEU A 120 -2.85 3.03 10.53
CA LEU A 120 -1.51 3.26 10.05
C LEU A 120 -0.69 1.98 10.15
N ILE A 121 -0.27 1.44 9.02
CA ILE A 121 0.52 0.21 8.94
C ILE A 121 2.00 0.58 9.09
N PRO A 122 2.70 0.07 10.11
CA PRO A 122 4.11 0.36 10.31
C PRO A 122 4.98 -0.21 9.20
N GLY A 123 6.00 0.55 8.79
CA GLY A 123 7.07 0.09 7.90
C GLY A 123 8.32 -0.22 8.73
N ILE A 124 8.79 -1.46 8.72
CA ILE A 124 9.95 -1.91 9.50
C ILE A 124 11.07 -2.42 8.59
N LYS A 125 12.31 -2.37 9.07
CA LYS A 125 13.50 -2.84 8.33
C LYS A 125 14.35 -3.86 9.09
N ASN A 126 14.07 -4.10 10.38
CA ASN A 126 14.87 -5.00 11.21
C ASN A 126 14.03 -5.58 12.37
N LEU A 127 14.60 -6.57 13.06
CA LEU A 127 13.94 -7.27 14.15
C LEU A 127 13.60 -6.35 15.34
N LYS A 128 14.47 -5.39 15.67
CA LYS A 128 14.21 -4.45 16.77
C LYS A 128 12.93 -3.64 16.52
N GLU A 129 12.77 -3.10 15.32
CA GLU A 129 11.56 -2.36 14.93
C GLU A 129 10.31 -3.27 14.90
N LEU A 130 10.48 -4.54 14.51
CA LEU A 130 9.40 -5.53 14.58
C LEU A 130 8.95 -5.77 16.02
N GLU A 131 9.88 -5.97 16.93
CA GLU A 131 9.58 -6.19 18.36
C GLU A 131 8.87 -4.97 18.97
N GLU A 132 9.33 -3.76 18.66
CA GLU A 132 8.67 -2.53 19.11
C GLU A 132 7.23 -2.41 18.57
N ALA A 133 7.01 -2.70 17.29
CA ALA A 133 5.69 -2.68 16.69
C ALA A 133 4.77 -3.78 17.27
N ASN A 134 5.30 -4.98 17.49
CA ASN A 134 4.58 -6.10 18.11
C ASN A 134 4.17 -5.78 19.56
N ASN A 135 5.04 -5.14 20.34
CA ASN A 135 4.73 -4.67 21.70
C ASN A 135 3.60 -3.63 21.74
N LEU A 136 3.36 -2.92 20.63
CA LEU A 136 2.21 -2.03 20.48
C LEU A 136 0.96 -2.73 19.89
N SER A 137 1.02 -4.07 19.79
CA SER A 137 -0.04 -4.94 19.29
C SER A 137 -0.42 -4.66 17.83
N CYS A 138 0.56 -4.32 16.99
CA CYS A 138 0.35 -4.19 15.55
C CYS A 138 0.06 -5.57 14.95
N LYS A 139 -1.09 -5.73 14.29
CA LYS A 139 -1.48 -6.98 13.62
C LYS A 139 -1.07 -7.03 12.15
N ILE A 140 -0.72 -5.90 11.56
CA ILE A 140 -0.33 -5.78 10.16
C ILE A 140 0.95 -4.97 10.11
N ILE A 141 1.97 -5.48 9.44
CA ILE A 141 3.29 -4.86 9.38
C ILE A 141 3.84 -4.95 7.96
N LYS A 142 4.37 -3.86 7.45
CA LYS A 142 5.10 -3.80 6.18
C LYS A 142 6.60 -3.93 6.41
N VAL A 143 7.25 -4.89 5.77
CA VAL A 143 8.71 -5.01 5.75
C VAL A 143 9.25 -4.19 4.57
N TYR A 144 10.02 -3.12 4.86
CA TYR A 144 10.56 -2.21 3.85
C TYR A 144 11.90 -1.58 4.29
N PRO A 145 12.90 -1.50 3.40
CA PRO A 145 12.96 -2.17 2.11
C PRO A 145 13.28 -3.66 2.27
N ILE A 146 12.62 -4.50 1.47
CA ILE A 146 12.98 -5.90 1.41
C ILE A 146 14.16 -6.07 0.42
N LYS A 147 15.30 -6.50 0.93
CA LYS A 147 16.55 -6.55 0.13
C LYS A 147 16.74 -7.89 -0.57
N SER A 148 16.22 -8.96 0.00
CA SER A 148 16.30 -10.31 -0.56
C SER A 148 15.16 -11.16 0.01
N LYS A 149 14.90 -12.32 -0.63
CA LYS A 149 13.97 -13.32 -0.10
C LYS A 149 14.47 -13.92 1.23
N ASP A 150 15.77 -13.91 1.45
CA ASP A 150 16.46 -14.36 2.69
C ASP A 150 16.53 -13.23 3.73
N ASN A 151 15.41 -12.54 3.96
CA ASN A 151 15.40 -11.44 4.91
C ASN A 151 15.68 -11.95 6.33
N SER A 152 16.49 -11.19 7.09
CA SER A 152 16.86 -11.52 8.47
C SER A 152 15.67 -11.53 9.46
N ILE A 153 14.47 -11.14 9.01
CA ILE A 153 13.24 -11.17 9.79
C ILE A 153 12.54 -12.49 9.49
N ASP A 154 12.60 -13.42 10.45
CA ASP A 154 11.85 -14.68 10.38
C ASP A 154 10.37 -14.41 10.73
N ILE A 155 9.58 -14.06 9.70
CA ILE A 155 8.16 -13.74 9.85
C ILE A 155 7.30 -14.95 10.26
N ILE A 156 7.78 -16.18 10.02
CA ILE A 156 7.06 -17.43 10.31
C ILE A 156 6.79 -17.56 11.82
N ASN A 157 7.68 -17.02 12.64
CA ASN A 157 7.53 -17.05 14.11
C ASN A 157 6.45 -16.07 14.64
N TYR A 158 5.96 -15.15 13.82
CA TYR A 158 4.98 -14.12 14.20
C TYR A 158 3.58 -14.42 13.64
N LYS A 159 3.00 -15.56 14.01
CA LYS A 159 1.73 -16.07 13.46
C LYS A 159 0.52 -15.15 13.59
N ASN A 160 0.57 -14.18 14.51
CA ASN A 160 -0.52 -13.24 14.76
C ASN A 160 -0.37 -11.92 13.99
N ILE A 161 0.64 -11.83 13.11
CA ILE A 161 0.94 -10.64 12.33
C ILE A 161 0.81 -10.97 10.84
N ASP A 162 0.05 -10.17 10.11
CA ASP A 162 -0.01 -10.20 8.67
C ASP A 162 1.10 -9.32 8.08
N PHE A 163 2.02 -9.93 7.34
CA PHE A 163 3.16 -9.23 6.76
C PHE A 163 2.92 -8.84 5.30
N ILE A 164 3.35 -7.63 4.96
CA ILE A 164 3.35 -7.08 3.61
C ILE A 164 4.80 -6.84 3.19
N ALA A 165 5.24 -7.39 2.05
CA ALA A 165 6.57 -7.16 1.53
C ALA A 165 6.60 -5.91 0.63
N ALA A 166 7.61 -5.05 0.77
CA ALA A 166 7.77 -3.86 -0.07
C ALA A 166 9.24 -3.54 -0.35
N GLY A 167 9.49 -2.98 -1.53
CA GLY A 167 10.81 -2.51 -1.94
C GLY A 167 11.39 -3.24 -3.15
N GLY A 168 11.21 -2.66 -4.33
CA GLY A 168 11.77 -3.15 -5.58
C GLY A 168 11.12 -4.44 -6.11
N LEU A 169 9.89 -4.75 -5.70
CA LEU A 169 9.14 -5.93 -6.12
C LEU A 169 8.35 -5.68 -7.40
N SER A 170 8.14 -6.74 -8.17
CA SER A 170 7.33 -6.80 -9.39
C SER A 170 6.17 -7.78 -9.23
N ILE A 171 5.29 -7.87 -10.21
CA ILE A 171 4.19 -8.82 -10.20
C ILE A 171 4.68 -10.27 -10.20
N ASP A 172 5.84 -10.55 -10.79
CA ASP A 172 6.44 -11.88 -10.83
C ASP A 172 6.84 -12.38 -9.42
N ASP A 173 6.99 -11.48 -8.44
CA ASP A 173 7.41 -11.82 -7.07
C ASP A 173 6.22 -12.24 -6.17
N VAL A 174 4.96 -12.08 -6.62
CA VAL A 174 3.77 -12.30 -5.79
C VAL A 174 3.75 -13.70 -5.17
N GLU A 175 3.85 -14.74 -5.99
CA GLU A 175 3.70 -16.12 -5.52
C GLU A 175 4.89 -16.55 -4.64
N ASP A 176 6.08 -16.08 -4.96
CA ASP A 176 7.28 -16.36 -4.15
C ASP A 176 7.15 -15.80 -2.74
N TYR A 177 6.73 -14.54 -2.60
CA TYR A 177 6.55 -13.92 -1.28
C TYR A 177 5.37 -14.51 -0.51
N LYS A 178 4.29 -14.88 -1.18
CA LYS A 178 3.18 -15.61 -0.54
C LYS A 178 3.62 -16.96 0.00
N SER A 179 4.44 -17.70 -0.75
CA SER A 179 4.93 -19.03 -0.35
C SER A 179 5.77 -18.99 0.94
N ILE A 180 6.46 -17.89 1.22
CA ILE A 180 7.24 -17.71 2.44
C ILE A 180 6.50 -16.97 3.56
N GLY A 181 5.18 -16.75 3.41
CA GLY A 181 4.29 -16.31 4.49
C GLY A 181 3.81 -14.86 4.42
N TYR A 182 4.26 -14.06 3.46
CA TYR A 182 3.69 -12.71 3.26
C TYR A 182 2.27 -12.79 2.75
N LYS A 183 1.40 -11.92 3.25
CA LYS A 183 -0.01 -11.87 2.82
C LYS A 183 -0.21 -11.08 1.53
N SER A 184 0.69 -10.13 1.28
CA SER A 184 0.63 -9.27 0.10
C SER A 184 2.01 -8.66 -0.17
N ILE A 185 2.19 -8.11 -1.37
CA ILE A 185 3.37 -7.32 -1.73
C ILE A 185 2.98 -5.93 -2.21
N VAL A 186 3.91 -4.97 -2.18
CA VAL A 186 3.73 -3.64 -2.77
C VAL A 186 4.57 -3.53 -4.04
N ILE A 187 3.91 -3.27 -5.16
CA ILE A 187 4.51 -3.07 -6.48
C ILE A 187 4.52 -1.57 -6.77
N GLY A 188 5.70 -0.97 -6.75
CA GLY A 188 5.91 0.45 -7.05
C GLY A 188 6.51 0.67 -8.44
N ASP A 189 7.72 1.20 -8.48
CA ASP A 189 8.41 1.65 -9.71
C ASP A 189 8.56 0.57 -10.80
N LYS A 190 8.55 -0.71 -10.43
CA LYS A 190 8.54 -1.81 -11.40
C LYS A 190 7.16 -2.06 -12.01
N GLY A 191 6.10 -1.57 -11.39
CA GLY A 191 4.72 -1.75 -11.85
C GLY A 191 4.21 -0.63 -12.73
N ILE A 192 4.88 0.55 -12.73
CA ILE A 192 4.46 1.71 -13.51
C ILE A 192 5.67 2.45 -14.07
N LYS A 193 5.64 2.79 -15.36
CA LYS A 193 6.64 3.59 -16.04
C LYS A 193 5.97 4.51 -17.05
N ASN A 194 6.28 5.80 -17.00
CA ASN A 194 5.68 6.81 -17.88
C ASN A 194 4.14 6.73 -17.93
N GLN A 195 3.49 6.67 -16.75
CA GLN A 195 2.04 6.53 -16.53
C GLN A 195 1.40 5.28 -17.16
N LYS A 196 2.20 4.32 -17.63
CA LYS A 196 1.72 3.01 -18.12
C LYS A 196 2.07 1.93 -17.14
N PHE A 197 1.14 1.03 -16.88
CA PHE A 197 1.39 -0.12 -16.02
C PHE A 197 2.08 -1.25 -16.78
N ASP A 198 2.86 -2.05 -16.05
CA ASP A 198 3.51 -3.22 -16.60
C ASP A 198 2.46 -4.17 -17.20
N PRO A 199 2.58 -4.57 -18.47
CA PRO A 199 1.66 -5.51 -19.13
C PRO A 199 1.44 -6.80 -18.35
N LYS A 200 2.43 -7.28 -17.62
CA LYS A 200 2.33 -8.48 -16.77
C LYS A 200 1.30 -8.33 -15.65
N ILE A 201 1.03 -7.11 -15.16
CA ILE A 201 -0.03 -6.89 -14.17
C ILE A 201 -1.40 -7.19 -14.76
N TYR A 202 -1.64 -6.77 -16.00
CA TYR A 202 -2.89 -7.06 -16.72
C TYR A 202 -3.08 -8.57 -16.93
N GLU A 203 -2.01 -9.26 -17.35
CA GLU A 203 -2.02 -10.72 -17.54
C GLU A 203 -2.29 -11.44 -16.21
N TRP A 204 -1.60 -11.03 -15.16
CA TRP A 204 -1.79 -11.61 -13.83
C TRP A 204 -3.23 -11.45 -13.34
N LEU A 205 -3.81 -10.23 -13.45
CA LEU A 205 -5.19 -9.96 -13.05
C LEU A 205 -6.20 -10.77 -13.87
N LYS A 206 -5.99 -10.93 -15.18
CA LYS A 206 -6.84 -11.77 -16.03
C LYS A 206 -6.84 -13.22 -15.57
N ASN A 207 -5.66 -13.76 -15.28
CA ASN A 207 -5.48 -15.17 -14.90
C ASN A 207 -5.98 -15.47 -13.48
N ASN A 208 -6.04 -14.46 -12.60
CA ASN A 208 -6.44 -14.60 -11.20
C ASN A 208 -7.79 -13.95 -10.87
N LYS A 209 -8.62 -13.63 -11.87
CA LYS A 209 -9.89 -12.91 -11.69
C LYS A 209 -10.93 -13.66 -10.84
N ASN A 210 -10.82 -14.98 -10.73
CA ASN A 210 -11.77 -15.85 -10.04
C ASN A 210 -11.27 -16.36 -8.67
N ASN A 211 -10.12 -15.91 -8.23
CA ASN A 211 -9.55 -16.17 -6.90
C ASN A 211 -9.76 -14.92 -5.99
#